data_a408eb8bcb415b963eabdeb6f38bdf47
#
_entry.id   a408eb8bcb415b963eabdeb6f38bdf47
#
_cell.length_a   1.000
_cell.length_b   1.000
_cell.length_c   1.000
_cell.angle_alpha   90.00
_cell.angle_beta   90.00
_cell.angle_gamma   90.00
#
_symmetry.space_group_name_H-M   'P 1'
#
loop_
_entity.id
_entity.type
_entity.pdbx_description
1 polymer ?
#
loop_
_entity_poly.entity_id
_entity_poly.type
_entity_poly.pdbx_seq_one_letter_code
_entity_poly.pdbx_strand_id
1 'polypeptide(L)'
;MPALDELIAHLQALGFSQYEARAYCGLLQKSPANGHEVAKTAGIPTSKIYETLERLAQKGAVLVQRSEPTLWAPVPHRELVATLRRKSEETFAAVEQGLSQLGEEQDNRLTWSLSGHGHVVDSMRRAIDRAQERLAAAIPGPESTELAARLRAAAERGVALDLLVGNGTAADLPERATVRVAPYPQSQADRDHLAIVVGDGEETVVADLGRDRPQGMWTHHPAIARLAEEHIRSHR
;
A
#
# COMPACT_ATOMS: atom_id res chain seq x y z
N MET A 1 20.49 3.57 -16.52
CA MET A 1 19.42 4.54 -16.78
C MET A 1 18.18 3.76 -17.17
N PRO A 2 17.00 4.05 -16.61
CA PRO A 2 15.78 3.39 -17.08
C PRO A 2 15.63 3.62 -18.59
N ALA A 3 15.21 2.61 -19.31
CA ALA A 3 14.93 2.75 -20.73
C ALA A 3 13.85 3.84 -20.90
N LEU A 4 13.89 4.61 -21.98
CA LEU A 4 12.92 5.68 -22.24
C LEU A 4 11.47 5.14 -22.18
N ASP A 5 11.26 3.92 -22.63
CA ASP A 5 9.96 3.24 -22.60
C ASP A 5 9.46 2.99 -21.18
N GLU A 6 10.35 2.65 -20.24
CA GLU A 6 10.01 2.49 -18.82
C GLU A 6 9.60 3.83 -18.18
N LEU A 7 10.33 4.91 -18.49
CA LEU A 7 9.96 6.26 -18.03
C LEU A 7 8.60 6.69 -18.59
N ILE A 8 8.33 6.41 -19.87
CA ILE A 8 7.03 6.67 -20.51
C ILE A 8 5.91 5.91 -19.80
N ALA A 9 6.13 4.62 -19.47
CA ALA A 9 5.15 3.82 -18.73
C ALA A 9 4.86 4.41 -17.33
N HIS A 10 5.88 4.87 -16.60
CA HIS A 10 5.68 5.55 -15.32
C HIS A 10 4.89 6.87 -15.46
N LEU A 11 5.18 7.67 -16.47
CA LEU A 11 4.40 8.88 -16.73
C LEU A 11 2.93 8.57 -17.09
N GLN A 12 2.70 7.47 -17.81
CA GLN A 12 1.33 7.01 -18.11
C GLN A 12 0.59 6.61 -16.83
N ALA A 13 1.25 5.92 -15.91
CA ALA A 13 0.68 5.59 -14.60
C ALA A 13 0.31 6.84 -13.77
N LEU A 14 0.99 7.99 -14.03
CA LEU A 14 0.66 9.29 -13.45
C LEU A 14 -0.38 10.08 -14.27
N GLY A 15 -1.07 9.46 -15.23
CA GLY A 15 -2.18 10.05 -15.98
C GLY A 15 -1.77 10.81 -17.25
N PHE A 16 -0.55 10.64 -17.75
CA PHE A 16 -0.18 11.15 -19.08
C PHE A 16 -0.61 10.15 -20.16
N SER A 17 -1.03 10.64 -21.32
CA SER A 17 -1.13 9.77 -22.48
C SER A 17 0.27 9.43 -23.00
N GLN A 18 0.37 8.40 -23.85
CA GLN A 18 1.63 8.02 -24.47
C GLN A 18 2.29 9.19 -25.24
N TYR A 19 1.48 9.97 -25.98
CA TYR A 19 1.99 11.12 -26.71
C TYR A 19 2.41 12.27 -25.80
N GLU A 20 1.68 12.52 -24.72
CA GLU A 20 2.05 13.51 -23.72
C GLU A 20 3.38 13.16 -23.04
N ALA A 21 3.57 11.92 -22.64
CA ALA A 21 4.81 11.46 -22.03
C ALA A 21 5.99 11.59 -23.01
N ARG A 22 5.81 11.19 -24.27
CA ARG A 22 6.83 11.33 -25.31
C ARG A 22 7.16 12.78 -25.62
N ALA A 23 6.16 13.65 -25.75
CA ALA A 23 6.36 15.09 -26.01
C ALA A 23 7.13 15.76 -24.88
N TYR A 24 6.78 15.48 -23.65
CA TYR A 24 7.49 16.00 -22.47
C TYR A 24 8.96 15.54 -22.44
N CYS A 25 9.21 14.26 -22.66
CA CYS A 25 10.57 13.72 -22.76
C CYS A 25 11.36 14.34 -23.94
N GLY A 26 10.72 14.57 -25.07
CA GLY A 26 11.32 15.23 -26.22
C GLY A 26 11.71 16.69 -25.94
N LEU A 27 10.85 17.41 -25.22
CA LEU A 27 11.14 18.78 -24.76
C LEU A 27 12.28 18.84 -23.73
N LEU A 28 12.44 17.84 -22.87
CA LEU A 28 13.59 17.75 -21.97
C LEU A 28 14.92 17.59 -22.73
N GLN A 29 14.89 16.99 -23.92
CA GLN A 29 16.09 16.80 -24.75
C GLN A 29 16.42 18.07 -25.57
N LYS A 30 15.39 18.75 -26.09
CA LYS A 30 15.53 19.95 -26.88
C LYS A 30 14.46 20.96 -26.54
N SER A 31 14.85 22.07 -25.91
CA SER A 31 13.95 23.12 -25.44
C SER A 31 14.67 24.50 -25.45
N PRO A 32 13.98 25.63 -25.77
CA PRO A 32 12.61 25.67 -26.26
C PRO A 32 12.48 25.14 -27.70
N ALA A 33 11.31 24.65 -28.08
CA ALA A 33 11.07 24.09 -29.39
C ALA A 33 9.65 24.43 -29.90
N ASN A 34 9.48 24.53 -31.23
CA ASN A 34 8.17 24.64 -31.84
C ASN A 34 7.51 23.26 -32.02
N GLY A 35 6.20 23.24 -32.32
CA GLY A 35 5.45 21.99 -32.42
C GLY A 35 6.02 20.98 -33.44
N HIS A 36 6.56 21.45 -34.57
CA HIS A 36 7.18 20.56 -35.57
C HIS A 36 8.48 19.92 -35.05
N GLU A 37 9.29 20.68 -34.34
CA GLU A 37 10.52 20.15 -33.73
C GLU A 37 10.21 19.12 -32.66
N VAL A 38 9.22 19.41 -31.79
CA VAL A 38 8.76 18.44 -30.76
C VAL A 38 8.22 17.18 -31.42
N ALA A 39 7.39 17.30 -32.47
CA ALA A 39 6.86 16.15 -33.21
C ALA A 39 7.97 15.24 -33.72
N LYS A 40 9.01 15.85 -34.32
CA LYS A 40 10.17 15.11 -34.85
C LYS A 40 10.98 14.44 -33.74
N THR A 41 11.28 15.15 -32.65
CA THR A 41 12.09 14.64 -31.54
C THR A 41 11.37 13.53 -30.78
N ALA A 42 10.06 13.69 -30.55
CA ALA A 42 9.25 12.74 -29.79
C ALA A 42 8.67 11.60 -30.63
N GLY A 43 8.83 11.63 -31.97
CA GLY A 43 8.25 10.63 -32.87
C GLY A 43 6.72 10.64 -32.84
N ILE A 44 6.11 11.84 -32.81
CA ILE A 44 4.65 12.03 -32.76
C ILE A 44 4.16 12.56 -34.11
N PRO A 45 3.03 12.05 -34.66
CA PRO A 45 2.45 12.60 -35.88
C PRO A 45 2.17 14.10 -35.76
N THR A 46 2.52 14.89 -36.76
CA THR A 46 2.34 16.33 -36.77
C THR A 46 0.88 16.76 -36.58
N SER A 47 -0.07 15.93 -37.03
CA SER A 47 -1.50 16.15 -36.80
C SER A 47 -1.95 16.04 -35.36
N LYS A 48 -1.13 15.42 -34.46
CA LYS A 48 -1.46 15.19 -33.05
C LYS A 48 -0.67 16.09 -32.09
N ILE A 49 0.42 16.70 -32.55
CA ILE A 49 1.35 17.37 -31.64
C ILE A 49 0.75 18.59 -30.93
N TYR A 50 0.01 19.41 -31.65
CA TYR A 50 -0.54 20.65 -31.06
C TYR A 50 -1.58 20.33 -29.99
N GLU A 51 -2.48 19.36 -30.24
CA GLU A 51 -3.43 18.88 -29.25
C GLU A 51 -2.70 18.30 -28.02
N THR A 52 -1.62 17.55 -28.24
CA THR A 52 -0.79 16.98 -27.18
C THR A 52 -0.12 18.06 -26.31
N LEU A 53 0.46 19.07 -26.95
CA LEU A 53 1.13 20.18 -26.26
C LEU A 53 0.15 21.04 -25.48
N GLU A 54 -1.04 21.30 -26.01
CA GLU A 54 -2.10 22.00 -25.28
C GLU A 54 -2.56 21.22 -24.05
N ARG A 55 -2.72 19.92 -24.15
CA ARG A 55 -3.04 19.05 -22.99
C ARG A 55 -1.92 19.05 -21.93
N LEU A 56 -0.65 19.05 -22.36
CA LEU A 56 0.48 19.19 -21.45
C LEU A 56 0.47 20.56 -20.74
N ALA A 57 0.09 21.63 -21.44
CA ALA A 57 -0.05 22.95 -20.83
C ALA A 57 -1.19 22.98 -19.80
N GLN A 58 -2.35 22.37 -20.10
CA GLN A 58 -3.47 22.24 -19.16
C GLN A 58 -3.07 21.43 -17.90
N LYS A 59 -2.21 20.42 -18.05
CA LYS A 59 -1.66 19.66 -16.92
C LYS A 59 -0.58 20.42 -16.15
N GLY A 60 -0.11 21.57 -16.68
CA GLY A 60 1.00 22.35 -16.10
C GLY A 60 2.37 21.70 -16.28
N ALA A 61 2.52 20.83 -17.30
CA ALA A 61 3.77 20.13 -17.57
C ALA A 61 4.68 20.89 -18.54
N VAL A 62 4.15 21.86 -19.27
CA VAL A 62 4.91 22.71 -20.22
C VAL A 62 4.52 24.17 -20.09
N LEU A 63 5.49 25.03 -20.39
CA LEU A 63 5.33 26.48 -20.55
C LEU A 63 5.14 26.81 -22.02
N VAL A 64 4.32 27.81 -22.32
CA VAL A 64 3.98 28.23 -23.68
C VAL A 64 4.43 29.68 -23.86
N GLN A 65 5.29 29.94 -24.81
CA GLN A 65 5.58 31.28 -25.31
C GLN A 65 4.82 31.48 -26.62
N ARG A 66 3.80 32.32 -26.56
CA ARG A 66 2.98 32.69 -27.75
C ARG A 66 3.75 33.69 -28.60
N SER A 67 4.60 33.18 -29.49
CA SER A 67 5.38 33.88 -30.50
C SER A 67 5.08 33.31 -31.89
N GLU A 68 5.63 33.85 -32.94
CA GLU A 68 5.59 33.26 -34.27
C GLU A 68 7.00 32.76 -34.65
N PRO A 69 7.20 31.42 -34.68
CA PRO A 69 6.29 30.34 -34.26
C PRO A 69 6.13 30.25 -32.74
N THR A 70 5.00 29.68 -32.28
CA THR A 70 4.79 29.38 -30.86
C THR A 70 5.85 28.40 -30.34
N LEU A 71 6.47 28.70 -29.21
CA LEU A 71 7.51 27.90 -28.57
C LEU A 71 7.00 27.27 -27.29
N TRP A 72 7.48 26.06 -27.03
CA TRP A 72 7.14 25.25 -25.87
C TRP A 72 8.41 24.89 -25.12
N ALA A 73 8.33 24.91 -23.79
CA ALA A 73 9.40 24.50 -22.90
C ALA A 73 8.85 23.60 -21.78
N PRO A 74 9.57 22.57 -21.35
CA PRO A 74 9.12 21.71 -20.26
C PRO A 74 9.21 22.46 -18.94
N VAL A 75 8.24 22.29 -18.07
CA VAL A 75 8.40 22.62 -16.66
C VAL A 75 9.53 21.73 -16.09
N PRO A 76 10.44 22.26 -15.27
CA PRO A 76 11.52 21.46 -14.69
C PRO A 76 10.98 20.19 -14.02
N HIS A 77 11.62 19.05 -14.27
CA HIS A 77 11.11 17.75 -13.82
C HIS A 77 10.86 17.69 -12.30
N ARG A 78 11.68 18.36 -11.49
CA ARG A 78 11.48 18.42 -10.03
C ARG A 78 10.18 19.13 -9.66
N GLU A 79 9.87 20.21 -10.34
CA GLU A 79 8.66 21.00 -10.13
C GLU A 79 7.43 20.24 -10.62
N LEU A 80 7.51 19.57 -11.78
CA LEU A 80 6.44 18.72 -12.29
C LEU A 80 6.12 17.60 -11.30
N VAL A 81 7.14 16.87 -10.82
CA VAL A 81 6.95 15.76 -9.86
C VAL A 81 6.35 16.27 -8.56
N ALA A 82 6.80 17.42 -8.03
CA ALA A 82 6.21 18.01 -6.83
C ALA A 82 4.74 18.39 -7.03
N THR A 83 4.39 18.96 -8.19
CA THR A 83 3.00 19.31 -8.53
C THR A 83 2.11 18.07 -8.66
N LEU A 84 2.60 17.01 -9.31
CA LEU A 84 1.86 15.75 -9.44
C LEU A 84 1.63 15.08 -8.08
N ARG A 85 2.64 15.07 -7.22
CA ARG A 85 2.53 14.53 -5.85
C ARG A 85 1.46 15.27 -5.06
N ARG A 86 1.53 16.59 -5.00
CA ARG A 86 0.54 17.42 -4.30
C ARG A 86 -0.88 17.17 -4.80
N LYS A 87 -1.10 17.14 -6.13
CA LYS A 87 -2.42 16.85 -6.72
C LYS A 87 -2.93 15.45 -6.35
N SER A 88 -2.03 14.46 -6.30
CA SER A 88 -2.40 13.11 -5.88
C SER A 88 -2.80 13.08 -4.40
N GLU A 89 -2.04 13.73 -3.53
CA GLU A 89 -2.34 13.84 -2.10
C GLU A 89 -3.68 14.54 -1.85
N GLU A 90 -3.95 15.65 -2.54
CA GLU A 90 -5.24 16.35 -2.50
C GLU A 90 -6.40 15.45 -2.96
N THR A 91 -6.18 14.67 -4.02
CA THR A 91 -7.19 13.74 -4.54
C THR A 91 -7.44 12.60 -3.56
N PHE A 92 -6.40 12.02 -2.97
CA PHE A 92 -6.54 10.98 -1.95
C PHE A 92 -7.30 11.50 -0.73
N ALA A 93 -6.97 12.68 -0.22
CA ALA A 93 -7.68 13.28 0.90
C ALA A 93 -9.16 13.53 0.59
N ALA A 94 -9.48 14.03 -0.61
CA ALA A 94 -10.86 14.25 -1.03
C ALA A 94 -11.65 12.93 -1.15
N VAL A 95 -11.02 11.88 -1.69
CA VAL A 95 -11.63 10.54 -1.79
C VAL A 95 -11.86 9.96 -0.40
N GLU A 96 -10.87 10.03 0.48
CA GLU A 96 -10.97 9.54 1.86
C GLU A 96 -12.10 10.25 2.62
N GLN A 97 -12.16 11.58 2.53
CA GLN A 97 -13.24 12.36 3.11
C GLN A 97 -14.61 12.00 2.51
N GLY A 98 -14.70 11.84 1.18
CA GLY A 98 -15.95 11.47 0.52
C GLY A 98 -16.43 10.07 0.92
N LEU A 99 -15.51 9.11 1.00
CA LEU A 99 -15.83 7.73 1.41
C LEU A 99 -16.25 7.67 2.88
N SER A 100 -15.61 8.43 3.76
CA SER A 100 -15.99 8.49 5.18
C SER A 100 -17.40 9.08 5.40
N GLN A 101 -17.83 10.00 4.53
CA GLN A 101 -19.21 10.55 4.57
C GLN A 101 -20.27 9.60 4.00
N LEU A 102 -19.87 8.70 3.09
CA LEU A 102 -20.76 7.70 2.50
C LEU A 102 -20.85 6.41 3.32
N GLY A 103 -19.80 6.14 4.12
CA GLY A 103 -19.78 4.99 5.01
C GLY A 103 -20.72 5.23 6.20
N GLU A 104 -21.97 4.74 6.13
CA GLU A 104 -22.75 4.49 7.34
C GLU A 104 -21.94 3.51 8.21
N GLU A 105 -22.06 3.65 9.54
CA GLU A 105 -21.50 2.69 10.49
C GLU A 105 -22.02 1.28 10.13
N GLN A 106 -21.26 0.55 9.33
CA GLN A 106 -21.58 -0.84 9.08
C GLN A 106 -21.56 -1.55 10.43
N ASP A 107 -22.54 -2.41 10.67
CA ASP A 107 -22.57 -3.26 11.86
C ASP A 107 -21.26 -4.10 11.86
N ASN A 108 -20.27 -3.61 12.60
CA ASN A 108 -18.92 -4.18 12.71
C ASN A 108 -18.90 -5.62 13.28
N ARG A 109 -20.09 -6.21 13.55
CA ARG A 109 -20.22 -7.59 14.04
C ARG A 109 -20.26 -8.63 12.92
N LEU A 110 -20.22 -8.20 11.66
CA LEU A 110 -20.18 -9.12 10.53
C LEU A 110 -18.86 -9.89 10.52
N THR A 111 -18.96 -11.14 10.12
CA THR A 111 -17.79 -12.01 9.92
C THR A 111 -17.59 -12.25 8.43
N TRP A 112 -16.42 -11.93 7.94
CA TRP A 112 -16.04 -12.06 6.54
C TRP A 112 -15.14 -13.26 6.35
N SER A 113 -15.45 -14.11 5.37
CA SER A 113 -14.60 -15.22 5.01
C SER A 113 -13.38 -14.77 4.22
N LEU A 114 -12.22 -15.26 4.59
CA LEU A 114 -10.96 -15.04 3.89
C LEU A 114 -10.55 -16.33 3.19
N SER A 115 -10.14 -16.25 1.94
CA SER A 115 -9.69 -17.40 1.15
C SER A 115 -8.37 -17.10 0.46
N GLY A 116 -7.41 -18.02 0.58
CA GLY A 116 -6.08 -17.90 0.02
C GLY A 116 -5.08 -17.21 0.94
N HIS A 117 -3.82 -17.67 0.89
CA HIS A 117 -2.74 -17.24 1.77
C HIS A 117 -2.54 -15.70 1.74
N GLY A 118 -2.46 -15.10 0.55
CA GLY A 118 -2.26 -13.67 0.40
C GLY A 118 -3.34 -12.82 1.10
N HIS A 119 -4.63 -13.17 0.92
CA HIS A 119 -5.73 -12.44 1.55
C HIS A 119 -5.72 -12.56 3.08
N VAL A 120 -5.37 -13.75 3.60
CA VAL A 120 -5.25 -13.97 5.05
C VAL A 120 -4.11 -13.14 5.62
N VAL A 121 -2.91 -13.24 5.05
CA VAL A 121 -1.74 -12.49 5.50
C VAL A 121 -1.93 -10.98 5.38
N ASP A 122 -2.55 -10.50 4.30
CA ASP A 122 -2.86 -9.08 4.15
C ASP A 122 -3.87 -8.58 5.18
N SER A 123 -4.82 -9.42 5.59
CA SER A 123 -5.75 -9.08 6.68
C SER A 123 -5.05 -9.03 8.03
N MET A 124 -4.12 -9.96 8.31
CA MET A 124 -3.26 -9.89 9.49
C MET A 124 -2.38 -8.65 9.52
N ARG A 125 -1.76 -8.30 8.39
CA ARG A 125 -0.97 -7.08 8.26
C ARG A 125 -1.79 -5.84 8.63
N ARG A 126 -3.01 -5.72 8.09
CA ARG A 126 -3.89 -4.59 8.40
C ARG A 126 -4.25 -4.52 9.87
N ALA A 127 -4.60 -5.65 10.49
CA ALA A 127 -4.92 -5.70 11.92
C ALA A 127 -3.72 -5.27 12.79
N ILE A 128 -2.50 -5.71 12.45
CA ILE A 128 -1.26 -5.30 13.14
C ILE A 128 -0.98 -3.80 12.95
N ASP A 129 -1.15 -3.30 11.72
CA ASP A 129 -0.88 -1.90 11.39
C ASP A 129 -1.86 -0.93 12.06
N ARG A 130 -3.12 -1.35 12.25
CA ARG A 130 -4.18 -0.54 12.86
C ARG A 130 -4.16 -0.56 14.38
N ALA A 131 -3.63 -1.60 15.00
CA ALA A 131 -3.56 -1.70 16.46
C ALA A 131 -2.86 -0.49 17.07
N GLN A 132 -3.49 0.11 18.10
CA GLN A 132 -3.02 1.32 18.76
C GLN A 132 -2.65 1.10 20.23
N GLU A 133 -3.39 0.26 20.93
CA GLU A 133 -3.19 0.02 22.35
C GLU A 133 -2.56 -1.35 22.64
N ARG A 134 -3.14 -2.41 22.07
CA ARG A 134 -2.72 -3.79 22.33
C ARG A 134 -2.90 -4.69 21.12
N LEU A 135 -2.03 -5.67 21.00
CA LEU A 135 -2.09 -6.70 19.98
C LEU A 135 -1.81 -8.06 20.65
N ALA A 136 -2.76 -8.98 20.52
CA ALA A 136 -2.55 -10.38 20.85
C ALA A 136 -2.46 -11.19 19.55
N ALA A 137 -1.44 -12.04 19.41
CA ALA A 137 -1.28 -12.85 18.21
C ALA A 137 -0.66 -14.22 18.49
N ALA A 138 -1.18 -15.22 17.76
CA ALA A 138 -0.57 -16.54 17.62
C ALA A 138 -0.27 -16.77 16.15
N ILE A 139 1.00 -16.79 15.77
CA ILE A 139 1.43 -16.80 14.37
C ILE A 139 2.44 -17.92 14.15
N PRO A 140 2.18 -18.89 13.25
CA PRO A 140 3.12 -19.95 12.92
C PRO A 140 4.44 -19.42 12.33
N GLY A 141 5.47 -20.28 12.32
CA GLY A 141 6.84 -19.91 11.99
C GLY A 141 7.03 -19.14 10.67
N PRO A 142 6.55 -19.61 9.53
CA PRO A 142 6.76 -18.92 8.25
C PRO A 142 6.13 -17.52 8.23
N GLU A 143 4.89 -17.41 8.65
CA GLU A 143 4.13 -16.16 8.67
C GLU A 143 4.63 -15.20 9.75
N SER A 144 5.13 -15.71 10.86
CA SER A 144 5.73 -14.86 11.92
C SER A 144 6.97 -14.13 11.38
N THR A 145 7.78 -14.78 10.55
CA THR A 145 8.93 -14.16 9.89
C THR A 145 8.47 -13.09 8.89
N GLU A 146 7.43 -13.38 8.11
CA GLU A 146 6.87 -12.44 7.15
C GLU A 146 6.28 -11.18 7.82
N LEU A 147 5.67 -11.34 9.00
CA LEU A 147 5.03 -10.25 9.76
C LEU A 147 5.98 -9.56 10.75
N ALA A 148 7.20 -10.05 10.95
CA ALA A 148 8.15 -9.56 11.97
C ALA A 148 8.39 -8.05 11.91
N ALA A 149 8.59 -7.49 10.71
CA ALA A 149 8.83 -6.05 10.55
C ALA A 149 7.63 -5.21 11.01
N ARG A 150 6.40 -5.69 10.81
CA ARG A 150 5.17 -4.99 11.24
C ARG A 150 4.92 -5.11 12.73
N LEU A 151 5.20 -6.27 13.32
CA LEU A 151 5.16 -6.46 14.78
C LEU A 151 6.16 -5.54 15.47
N ARG A 152 7.38 -5.40 14.91
CA ARG A 152 8.37 -4.45 15.39
C ARG A 152 7.86 -3.01 15.30
N ALA A 153 7.32 -2.59 14.16
CA ALA A 153 6.77 -1.26 13.98
C ALA A 153 5.60 -0.99 14.95
N ALA A 154 4.76 -1.98 15.24
CA ALA A 154 3.71 -1.86 16.25
C ALA A 154 4.30 -1.65 17.66
N ALA A 155 5.33 -2.41 18.05
CA ALA A 155 6.04 -2.23 19.31
C ALA A 155 6.69 -0.84 19.41
N GLU A 156 7.26 -0.33 18.33
CA GLU A 156 7.85 1.02 18.24
C GLU A 156 6.81 2.13 18.40
N ARG A 157 5.58 1.91 17.91
CA ARG A 157 4.43 2.81 18.16
C ARG A 157 3.96 2.80 19.62
N GLY A 158 4.42 1.86 20.43
CA GLY A 158 4.04 1.73 21.84
C GLY A 158 2.90 0.75 22.08
N VAL A 159 2.48 -0.02 21.08
CA VAL A 159 1.45 -1.06 21.21
C VAL A 159 1.94 -2.16 22.15
N ALA A 160 1.11 -2.57 23.10
CA ALA A 160 1.40 -3.70 23.99
C ALA A 160 1.23 -5.01 23.22
N LEU A 161 2.32 -5.78 23.06
CA LEU A 161 2.31 -7.03 22.28
C LEU A 161 2.26 -8.25 23.20
N ASP A 162 1.38 -9.18 22.85
CA ASP A 162 1.20 -10.48 23.49
C ASP A 162 1.23 -11.59 22.42
N LEU A 163 2.40 -12.20 22.24
CA LEU A 163 2.71 -12.98 21.05
C LEU A 163 3.07 -14.44 21.37
N LEU A 164 2.45 -15.36 20.62
CA LEU A 164 2.93 -16.72 20.40
C LEU A 164 3.48 -16.76 18.97
N VAL A 165 4.78 -16.81 18.79
CA VAL A 165 5.40 -16.72 17.46
C VAL A 165 6.41 -17.83 17.21
N GLY A 166 6.58 -18.19 15.96
CA GLY A 166 7.58 -19.16 15.54
C GLY A 166 9.00 -18.70 15.83
N ASN A 167 9.92 -19.67 15.80
CA ASN A 167 11.33 -19.43 16.09
C ASN A 167 11.94 -18.36 15.17
N GLY A 168 12.70 -17.44 15.77
CA GLY A 168 13.40 -16.35 15.06
C GLY A 168 12.76 -14.99 15.15
N THR A 169 11.44 -14.89 15.18
CA THR A 169 10.71 -13.59 15.23
C THR A 169 10.94 -12.86 16.57
N ALA A 170 11.09 -13.60 17.66
CA ALA A 170 11.31 -13.04 19.01
C ALA A 170 12.61 -12.23 19.11
N ALA A 171 13.66 -12.65 18.41
CA ALA A 171 14.98 -12.02 18.47
C ALA A 171 15.01 -10.60 17.86
N ASP A 172 14.03 -10.29 17.01
CA ASP A 172 13.94 -9.03 16.28
C ASP A 172 13.03 -7.99 16.92
N LEU A 173 12.34 -8.34 18.02
CA LEU A 173 11.43 -7.44 18.71
C LEU A 173 12.15 -6.65 19.79
N PRO A 174 11.80 -5.36 20.00
CA PRO A 174 12.42 -4.56 21.05
C PRO A 174 12.06 -5.12 22.43
N GLU A 175 13.07 -5.26 23.32
CA GLU A 175 12.87 -5.61 24.72
C GLU A 175 12.18 -4.45 25.47
N ARG A 176 10.86 -4.51 25.54
CA ARG A 176 10.04 -3.54 26.27
C ARG A 176 9.13 -4.27 27.25
N ALA A 177 8.81 -3.62 28.38
CA ALA A 177 7.90 -4.19 29.39
C ALA A 177 6.51 -4.55 28.83
N THR A 178 6.11 -3.94 27.73
CA THR A 178 4.83 -4.17 27.05
C THR A 178 4.87 -5.24 25.95
N VAL A 179 6.05 -5.83 25.69
CA VAL A 179 6.20 -6.90 24.69
C VAL A 179 6.40 -8.21 25.42
N ARG A 180 5.48 -9.14 25.26
CA ARG A 180 5.56 -10.51 25.77
C ARG A 180 5.57 -11.49 24.61
N VAL A 181 6.56 -12.36 24.58
CA VAL A 181 6.74 -13.34 23.50
C VAL A 181 6.89 -14.72 24.12
N ALA A 182 6.12 -15.68 23.60
CA ALA A 182 6.30 -17.10 23.88
C ALA A 182 6.44 -17.88 22.57
N PRO A 183 7.12 -19.03 22.57
CA PRO A 183 7.21 -19.88 21.39
C PRO A 183 5.82 -20.36 20.98
N TYR A 184 5.56 -20.35 19.67
CA TYR A 184 4.34 -20.91 19.12
C TYR A 184 4.28 -22.41 19.47
N PRO A 185 3.15 -22.91 20.01
CA PRO A 185 3.03 -24.33 20.38
C PRO A 185 3.28 -25.23 19.16
N GLN A 186 4.28 -26.08 19.26
CA GLN A 186 4.45 -27.16 18.30
C GLN A 186 3.49 -28.27 18.70
N SER A 187 2.27 -28.22 18.20
CA SER A 187 1.30 -29.29 18.46
C SER A 187 1.74 -30.58 17.77
N GLN A 188 1.36 -31.72 18.34
CA GLN A 188 1.83 -33.07 17.97
C GLN A 188 1.38 -33.53 16.57
N ALA A 189 0.66 -32.74 15.84
CA ALA A 189 0.29 -32.99 14.46
C ALA A 189 0.72 -31.82 13.59
N ASP A 190 1.50 -32.09 12.57
CA ASP A 190 1.87 -31.15 11.47
C ASP A 190 0.66 -30.51 10.74
N ARG A 191 -0.47 -30.37 11.42
CA ARG A 191 -1.77 -30.00 10.81
C ARG A 191 -2.40 -28.73 11.37
N ASP A 192 -1.97 -28.24 12.52
CA ASP A 192 -2.60 -27.07 13.14
C ASP A 192 -1.75 -25.82 12.93
N HIS A 193 -1.87 -25.23 11.75
CA HIS A 193 -1.30 -23.93 11.45
C HIS A 193 -2.35 -22.83 11.71
N LEU A 194 -2.90 -22.82 12.91
CA LEU A 194 -3.87 -21.81 13.32
C LEU A 194 -3.15 -20.49 13.55
N ALA A 195 -3.48 -19.49 12.75
CA ALA A 195 -3.02 -18.13 12.93
C ALA A 195 -4.14 -17.27 13.50
N ILE A 196 -3.82 -16.49 14.53
CA ILE A 196 -4.75 -15.57 15.18
C ILE A 196 -4.07 -14.23 15.36
N VAL A 197 -4.78 -13.15 15.03
CA VAL A 197 -4.38 -11.77 15.32
C VAL A 197 -5.58 -11.02 15.88
N VAL A 198 -5.44 -10.39 17.02
CA VAL A 198 -6.48 -9.55 17.66
C VAL A 198 -5.88 -8.19 17.98
N GLY A 199 -6.35 -7.16 17.30
CA GLY A 199 -6.01 -5.76 17.54
C GLY A 199 -7.03 -5.08 18.43
N ASP A 200 -6.57 -4.43 19.51
CA ASP A 200 -7.32 -3.62 20.47
C ASP A 200 -8.52 -4.34 21.12
N GLY A 201 -8.60 -5.69 20.99
CA GLY A 201 -9.71 -6.51 21.46
C GLY A 201 -10.97 -6.41 20.60
N GLU A 202 -10.86 -5.87 19.41
CA GLU A 202 -11.97 -5.64 18.46
C GLU A 202 -11.71 -6.32 17.11
N GLU A 203 -10.68 -5.92 16.40
CA GLU A 203 -10.38 -6.46 15.07
C GLU A 203 -9.71 -7.83 15.21
N THR A 204 -10.34 -8.87 14.66
CA THR A 204 -9.90 -10.26 14.81
C THR A 204 -9.74 -10.93 13.46
N VAL A 205 -8.59 -11.54 13.24
CA VAL A 205 -8.31 -12.46 12.13
C VAL A 205 -8.01 -13.83 12.73
N VAL A 206 -8.74 -14.84 12.28
CA VAL A 206 -8.48 -16.25 12.62
C VAL A 206 -8.37 -17.04 11.32
N ALA A 207 -7.32 -17.83 11.15
CA ALA A 207 -7.11 -18.58 9.93
C ALA A 207 -6.41 -19.92 10.17
N ASP A 208 -6.79 -20.92 9.38
CA ASP A 208 -6.08 -22.19 9.19
C ASP A 208 -5.18 -22.06 7.96
N LEU A 209 -3.87 -22.02 8.17
CA LEU A 209 -2.84 -21.84 7.14
C LEU A 209 -2.25 -23.18 6.65
N GLY A 210 -2.57 -24.30 7.32
CA GLY A 210 -1.97 -25.61 7.07
C GLY A 210 -2.56 -26.40 5.91
N ARG A 211 -3.46 -25.82 5.11
CA ARG A 211 -4.12 -26.49 3.98
C ARG A 211 -3.62 -25.98 2.64
N ASP A 212 -3.81 -26.78 1.60
CA ASP A 212 -3.55 -26.36 0.21
C ASP A 212 -4.26 -25.06 -0.18
N ARG A 213 -5.36 -24.76 0.50
CA ARG A 213 -6.10 -23.49 0.38
C ARG A 213 -6.35 -22.91 1.77
N PRO A 214 -5.46 -22.05 2.25
CA PRO A 214 -5.65 -21.32 3.50
C PRO A 214 -7.02 -20.64 3.55
N GLN A 215 -7.70 -20.79 4.67
CA GLN A 215 -9.01 -20.19 4.91
C GLN A 215 -9.02 -19.52 6.28
N GLY A 216 -9.76 -18.44 6.38
CA GLY A 216 -9.90 -17.72 7.63
C GLY A 216 -11.15 -16.87 7.69
N MET A 217 -11.24 -16.12 8.76
CA MET A 217 -12.26 -15.10 8.95
C MET A 217 -11.64 -13.81 9.47
N TRP A 218 -12.28 -12.73 9.13
CA TRP A 218 -12.04 -11.40 9.68
C TRP A 218 -13.33 -10.86 10.27
N THR A 219 -13.27 -10.30 11.47
CA THR A 219 -14.46 -9.82 12.17
C THR A 219 -14.10 -8.78 13.22
N HIS A 220 -15.08 -7.92 13.58
CA HIS A 220 -15.05 -7.06 14.75
C HIS A 220 -16.00 -7.57 15.84
N HIS A 221 -16.43 -8.83 15.81
CA HIS A 221 -17.35 -9.36 16.80
C HIS A 221 -16.65 -9.56 18.16
N PRO A 222 -17.07 -8.88 19.24
CA PRO A 222 -16.32 -8.84 20.49
C PRO A 222 -16.23 -10.20 21.19
N ALA A 223 -17.21 -11.10 20.98
CA ALA A 223 -17.14 -12.46 21.53
C ALA A 223 -16.03 -13.28 20.86
N ILE A 224 -15.82 -13.11 19.55
CA ILE A 224 -14.75 -13.81 18.82
C ILE A 224 -13.39 -13.26 19.27
N ALA A 225 -13.24 -11.96 19.41
CA ALA A 225 -12.01 -11.34 19.93
C ALA A 225 -11.65 -11.91 21.30
N ARG A 226 -12.62 -11.97 22.22
CA ARG A 226 -12.40 -12.54 23.56
C ARG A 226 -11.97 -14.00 23.53
N LEU A 227 -12.67 -14.84 22.76
CA LEU A 227 -12.31 -16.25 22.62
C LEU A 227 -10.90 -16.44 22.03
N ALA A 228 -10.54 -15.63 21.04
CA ALA A 228 -9.23 -15.64 20.42
C ALA A 228 -8.12 -15.22 21.41
N GLU A 229 -8.34 -14.16 22.19
CA GLU A 229 -7.39 -13.75 23.24
C GLU A 229 -7.25 -14.82 24.36
N GLU A 230 -8.35 -15.45 24.78
CA GLU A 230 -8.32 -16.53 25.78
C GLU A 230 -7.53 -17.72 25.26
N HIS A 231 -7.72 -18.08 23.98
CA HIS A 231 -6.94 -19.14 23.34
C HIS A 231 -5.44 -18.84 23.38
N ILE A 232 -5.03 -17.63 23.01
CA ILE A 232 -3.62 -17.19 23.04
C ILE A 232 -3.06 -17.29 24.47
N ARG A 233 -3.82 -16.83 25.46
CA ARG A 233 -3.38 -16.86 26.88
C ARG A 233 -3.26 -18.28 27.43
N SER A 234 -4.08 -19.22 27.01
CA SER A 234 -4.06 -20.60 27.49
C SER A 234 -2.89 -21.44 26.96
N HIS A 235 -2.22 -20.98 25.92
CA HIS A 235 -1.09 -21.67 25.29
C HIS A 235 0.28 -21.05 25.62
N ARG A 236 0.35 -20.29 26.69
CA ARG A 236 1.60 -19.72 27.25
C ARG A 236 2.35 -20.67 28.14
#